data_5b1019612bcf465fc6a180010aaaafaa
#
_entry.id   5b1019612bcf465fc6a180010aaaafaa
#
_cell.length_a   1.000
_cell.length_b   1.000
_cell.length_c   1.000
_cell.angle_alpha   90.00
_cell.angle_beta   90.00
_cell.angle_gamma   90.00
#
_symmetry.space_group_name_H-M   'P 1'
#
loop_
_entity.id
_entity.type
_entity.pdbx_description
1 polymer ?
#
loop_
_entity_poly.entity_id
_entity_poly.type
_entity_poly.pdbx_seq_one_letter_code
_entity_poly.pdbx_strand_id
1 'polypeptide(L)'
;MYGTIFNLNIRPGHEDKLLATMKEESTSKPEGMVAWFVMNPDDKDEWTGVAIFESKEAYVLNANRPEQHESFLEMMEHLETEPTWTDGTYVIGEIA
;
A
#
# COMPACT_ATOMS: atom_id res chain seq x y z
N MET A 1 -16.33 4.35 0.14
CA MET A 1 -14.88 4.18 0.34
C MET A 1 -14.21 3.85 -0.99
N TYR A 2 -13.01 4.34 -1.16
CA TYR A 2 -12.25 4.19 -2.41
C TYR A 2 -10.80 3.84 -2.09
N GLY A 3 -10.13 3.15 -2.96
CA GLY A 3 -8.71 2.89 -2.77
C GLY A 3 -8.13 1.97 -3.82
N THR A 4 -7.20 1.13 -3.41
CA THR A 4 -6.45 0.31 -4.34
C THR A 4 -6.17 -1.07 -3.76
N ILE A 5 -5.96 -2.02 -4.66
CA ILE A 5 -5.37 -3.32 -4.35
C ILE A 5 -4.09 -3.39 -5.16
N PHE A 6 -2.99 -3.78 -4.55
CA PHE A 6 -1.70 -3.79 -5.22
C PHE A 6 -0.90 -5.03 -4.87
N ASN A 7 0.06 -5.35 -5.72
CA ASN A 7 0.99 -6.45 -5.47
C ASN A 7 2.41 -5.91 -5.25
N LEU A 8 3.18 -6.66 -4.47
CA LEU A 8 4.57 -6.32 -4.17
C LEU A 8 5.45 -7.53 -4.52
N ASN A 9 6.24 -7.39 -5.58
CA ASN A 9 7.19 -8.40 -5.99
C ASN A 9 8.55 -8.08 -5.35
N ILE A 10 8.84 -8.70 -4.22
CA ILE A 10 9.94 -8.33 -3.34
C ILE A 10 11.25 -8.98 -3.78
N ARG A 11 12.34 -8.22 -3.76
CA ARG A 11 13.67 -8.76 -4.02
C ARG A 11 13.99 -9.84 -2.99
N PRO A 12 14.56 -10.99 -3.40
CA PRO A 12 14.92 -12.05 -2.47
C PRO A 12 15.79 -11.51 -1.31
N GLY A 13 15.37 -11.81 -0.08
CA GLY A 13 16.07 -11.36 1.11
C GLY A 13 15.72 -9.96 1.61
N HIS A 14 14.84 -9.23 0.90
CA HIS A 14 14.46 -7.87 1.27
C HIS A 14 13.13 -7.77 2.03
N GLU A 15 12.49 -8.90 2.35
CA GLU A 15 11.18 -8.92 3.01
C GLU A 15 11.18 -8.17 4.34
N ASP A 16 12.18 -8.42 5.18
CA ASP A 16 12.28 -7.77 6.50
C ASP A 16 12.55 -6.27 6.37
N LYS A 17 13.36 -5.88 5.40
CA LYS A 17 13.69 -4.47 5.13
C LYS A 17 12.47 -3.72 4.65
N LEU A 18 11.72 -4.32 3.73
CA LEU A 18 10.48 -3.72 3.23
C LEU A 18 9.48 -3.56 4.36
N LEU A 19 9.29 -4.59 5.18
CA LEU A 19 8.37 -4.54 6.31
C LEU A 19 8.75 -3.44 7.30
N ALA A 20 10.04 -3.29 7.60
CA ALA A 20 10.53 -2.23 8.48
C ALA A 20 10.22 -0.83 7.91
N THR A 21 10.47 -0.64 6.61
CA THR A 21 10.16 0.62 5.92
C THR A 21 8.67 0.94 6.00
N MET A 22 7.83 -0.04 5.74
CA MET A 22 6.37 0.15 5.80
C MET A 22 5.88 0.47 7.21
N LYS A 23 6.45 -0.16 8.24
CA LYS A 23 6.09 0.11 9.63
C LYS A 23 6.49 1.51 10.07
N GLU A 24 7.63 2.02 9.63
CA GLU A 24 8.03 3.39 9.92
C GLU A 24 7.04 4.39 9.33
N GLU A 25 6.59 4.16 8.11
CA GLU A 25 5.64 5.03 7.43
C GLU A 25 4.25 4.97 8.05
N SER A 26 3.89 3.87 8.69
CA SER A 26 2.57 3.70 9.30
C SER A 26 2.35 4.57 10.54
N THR A 27 3.39 5.20 11.07
CA THR A 27 3.27 6.10 12.23
C THR A 27 2.59 7.42 11.89
N SER A 28 2.53 7.77 10.61
CA SER A 28 1.92 9.00 10.12
C SER A 28 0.89 8.65 9.04
N LYS A 29 -0.34 8.37 9.45
CA LYS A 29 -1.41 8.02 8.52
C LYS A 29 -1.83 9.23 7.70
N PRO A 30 -2.01 9.07 6.37
CA PRO A 30 -2.54 10.14 5.53
C PRO A 30 -3.96 10.53 5.95
N GLU A 31 -4.29 11.80 5.75
CA GLU A 31 -5.65 12.28 5.97
C GLU A 31 -6.61 11.54 5.05
N GLY A 32 -7.72 11.10 5.60
CA GLY A 32 -8.76 10.37 4.88
C GLY A 32 -8.50 8.88 4.72
N MET A 33 -7.37 8.36 5.19
CA MET A 33 -7.13 6.92 5.18
C MET A 33 -7.99 6.22 6.23
N VAL A 34 -8.73 5.21 5.82
CA VAL A 34 -9.57 4.39 6.70
C VAL A 34 -8.80 3.18 7.21
N ALA A 35 -8.10 2.48 6.33
CA ALA A 35 -7.36 1.26 6.68
C ALA A 35 -6.37 0.90 5.58
N TRP A 36 -5.37 0.09 5.96
CA TRP A 36 -4.49 -0.53 4.98
C TRP A 36 -3.99 -1.86 5.55
N PHE A 37 -3.79 -2.82 4.66
CA PHE A 37 -3.31 -4.15 5.02
C PHE A 37 -2.33 -4.65 3.97
N VAL A 38 -1.37 -5.43 4.41
CA VAL A 38 -0.47 -6.17 3.51
C VAL A 38 -0.49 -7.63 3.95
N MET A 39 -0.73 -8.51 3.01
CA MET A 39 -0.81 -9.94 3.23
C MET A 39 0.33 -10.64 2.51
N ASN A 40 0.98 -11.57 3.19
CA ASN A 40 1.91 -12.51 2.58
C ASN A 40 1.12 -13.78 2.26
N PRO A 41 0.78 -14.04 0.99
CA PRO A 41 -0.05 -15.21 0.65
C PRO A 41 0.67 -16.52 0.93
N ASP A 42 -0.10 -17.56 1.27
CA ASP A 42 0.47 -18.88 1.59
C ASP A 42 1.13 -19.56 0.37
N ASP A 43 0.59 -19.32 -0.82
CA ASP A 43 0.96 -20.06 -2.03
C ASP A 43 1.50 -19.18 -3.17
N LYS A 44 1.88 -17.96 -2.88
CA LYS A 44 2.43 -17.02 -3.86
C LYS A 44 3.63 -16.29 -3.30
N ASP A 45 4.57 -15.93 -4.17
CA ASP A 45 5.76 -15.18 -3.76
C ASP A 45 5.50 -13.68 -3.61
N GLU A 46 4.52 -13.14 -4.34
CA GLU A 46 4.17 -11.73 -4.25
C GLU A 46 3.25 -11.47 -3.05
N TRP A 47 3.52 -10.37 -2.34
CA TRP A 47 2.61 -9.89 -1.30
C TRP A 47 1.49 -9.08 -1.93
N THR A 48 0.33 -9.08 -1.29
CA THR A 48 -0.84 -8.32 -1.73
C THR A 48 -1.19 -7.29 -0.68
N GLY A 49 -1.37 -6.05 -1.11
CA GLY A 49 -1.77 -4.97 -0.21
C GLY A 49 -3.10 -4.36 -0.61
N VAL A 50 -3.77 -3.76 0.37
CA VAL A 50 -4.97 -2.96 0.15
C VAL A 50 -4.83 -1.65 0.91
N ALA A 51 -5.30 -0.56 0.33
CA ALA A 51 -5.39 0.73 0.97
C ALA A 51 -6.77 1.29 0.74
N ILE A 52 -7.41 1.76 1.81
CA ILE A 52 -8.81 2.21 1.80
C ILE A 52 -8.87 3.63 2.31
N PHE A 53 -9.47 4.52 1.51
CA PHE A 53 -9.69 5.92 1.85
C PHE A 53 -11.18 6.23 1.91
N GLU A 54 -11.53 7.30 2.60
CA GLU A 54 -12.93 7.74 2.73
C GLU A 54 -13.57 8.02 1.38
N SER A 55 -12.80 8.55 0.43
CA SER A 55 -13.27 8.98 -0.88
C SER A 55 -12.17 8.90 -1.92
N LYS A 56 -12.56 8.97 -3.17
CA LYS A 56 -11.62 9.06 -4.30
C LYS A 56 -10.77 10.32 -4.18
N GLU A 57 -11.38 11.43 -3.76
CA GLU A 57 -10.69 12.71 -3.60
C GLU A 57 -9.57 12.60 -2.57
N ALA A 58 -9.82 11.95 -1.44
CA ALA A 58 -8.82 11.73 -0.40
C ALA A 58 -7.68 10.86 -0.92
N TYR A 59 -8.00 9.81 -1.67
CA TYR A 59 -7.00 8.92 -2.27
C TYR A 59 -6.10 9.67 -3.25
N VAL A 60 -6.68 10.43 -4.17
CA VAL A 60 -5.94 11.21 -5.17
C VAL A 60 -5.08 12.28 -4.50
N LEU A 61 -5.64 12.97 -3.50
CA LEU A 61 -4.91 13.99 -2.76
C LEU A 61 -3.66 13.41 -2.09
N ASN A 62 -3.79 12.25 -1.46
CA ASN A 62 -2.64 11.57 -0.86
C ASN A 62 -1.61 11.16 -1.92
N ALA A 63 -2.05 10.62 -3.05
CA ALA A 63 -1.14 10.17 -4.11
C ALA A 63 -0.29 11.31 -4.68
N ASN A 64 -0.78 12.54 -4.60
CA ASN A 64 -0.09 13.72 -5.11
C ASN A 64 0.81 14.41 -4.07
N ARG A 65 0.87 13.90 -2.84
CA ARG A 65 1.73 14.49 -1.81
C ARG A 65 3.20 14.15 -2.07
N PRO A 66 4.13 15.12 -1.91
CA PRO A 66 5.56 14.83 -2.06
C PRO A 66 6.06 13.73 -1.14
N GLU A 67 5.56 13.67 0.09
CA GLU A 67 5.94 12.65 1.08
C GLU A 67 5.54 11.26 0.60
N GLN A 68 4.39 11.13 -0.04
CA GLN A 68 3.93 9.86 -0.60
C GLN A 68 4.84 9.39 -1.72
N HIS A 69 5.31 10.29 -2.56
CA HIS A 69 6.24 9.96 -3.63
C HIS A 69 7.59 9.47 -3.07
N GLU A 70 8.09 10.12 -2.03
CA GLU A 70 9.32 9.69 -1.36
C GLU A 70 9.17 8.31 -0.75
N SER A 71 8.05 8.04 -0.08
CA SER A 71 7.74 6.73 0.48
C SER A 71 7.68 5.65 -0.59
N PHE A 72 7.08 5.97 -1.73
CA PHE A 72 7.01 5.07 -2.87
C PHE A 72 8.41 4.72 -3.39
N LEU A 73 9.29 5.71 -3.52
CA LEU A 73 10.66 5.49 -3.99
C LEU A 73 11.45 4.61 -3.01
N GLU A 74 11.30 4.81 -1.71
CA GLU A 74 11.93 3.95 -0.70
C GLU A 74 11.44 2.51 -0.80
N MET A 75 10.14 2.31 -0.98
CA MET A 75 9.55 0.98 -1.16
C MET A 75 10.11 0.30 -2.41
N MET A 76 10.24 1.03 -3.51
CA MET A 76 10.74 0.52 -4.78
C MET A 76 12.17 -0.05 -4.68
N GLU A 77 12.98 0.43 -3.75
CA GLU A 77 14.34 -0.10 -3.54
C GLU A 77 14.34 -1.59 -3.17
N HIS A 78 13.24 -2.07 -2.59
CA HIS A 78 13.09 -3.45 -2.13
C HIS A 78 12.29 -4.33 -3.09
N LEU A 79 11.85 -3.79 -4.22
CA LEU A 79 11.04 -4.50 -5.19
C LEU A 79 11.81 -4.82 -6.47
N GLU A 80 11.50 -5.95 -7.10
CA GLU A 80 12.07 -6.31 -8.40
C GLU A 80 11.39 -5.57 -9.53
N THR A 81 10.09 -5.30 -9.39
CA THR A 81 9.27 -4.62 -10.40
C THR A 81 8.37 -3.60 -9.72
N GLU A 82 7.84 -2.67 -10.51
CA GLU A 82 6.83 -1.74 -10.00
C GLU A 82 5.57 -2.50 -9.59
N PRO A 83 4.90 -2.05 -8.51
CA PRO A 83 3.61 -2.64 -8.14
C PRO A 83 2.58 -2.46 -9.23
N THR A 84 1.67 -3.42 -9.34
CA THR A 84 0.47 -3.27 -10.17
C THR A 84 -0.64 -2.77 -9.26
N TRP A 85 -1.29 -1.68 -9.66
CA TRP A 85 -2.34 -1.03 -8.87
C TRP A 85 -3.69 -1.26 -9.53
N THR A 86 -4.69 -1.66 -8.72
CA THR A 86 -6.07 -1.76 -9.16
C THR A 86 -6.91 -0.84 -8.29
N ASP A 87 -7.29 0.30 -8.84
CA ASP A 87 -8.04 1.32 -8.12
C ASP A 87 -9.53 1.14 -8.31
N GLY A 88 -10.31 1.43 -7.29
CA GLY A 88 -11.75 1.30 -7.39
C GLY A 88 -12.50 1.65 -6.12
N THR A 89 -13.81 1.58 -6.22
CA THR A 89 -14.72 1.80 -5.10
C THR A 89 -14.92 0.49 -4.35
N TYR A 90 -14.74 0.51 -3.03
CA TYR A 90 -15.07 -0.62 -2.19
C TYR A 90 -16.58 -0.58 -1.93
N VAL A 91 -17.29 -1.54 -2.49
CA VAL A 91 -18.77 -1.58 -2.42
C VAL A 91 -19.28 -2.12 -1.09
N ILE A 92 -18.46 -2.91 -0.38
CA ILE A 92 -18.79 -3.45 0.96
C ILE A 92 -17.49 -3.40 1.78
N GLY A 93 -17.60 -2.91 3.02
CA GLY A 93 -16.50 -2.96 3.97
C GLY A 93 -17.06 -2.96 5.38
N GLU A 94 -16.62 -3.95 6.17
CA GLU A 94 -17.05 -4.10 7.57
C GLU A 94 -15.86 -4.56 8.41
N ILE A 95 -15.85 -4.10 9.66
CA ILE A 95 -14.94 -4.63 10.67
C ILE A 95 -15.80 -5.49 11.59
N ALA A 96 -15.52 -6.77 11.57
CA ALA A 96 -16.30 -7.75 12.34
C ALA A 96 -16.02 -7.64 13.84
#